data_1c23bd03d5690e41e836b48cece27f58
#
_entry.id   1c23bd03d5690e41e836b48cece27f58
#
_cell.length_a   1.000
_cell.length_b   1.000
_cell.length_c   1.000
_cell.angle_alpha   90.00
_cell.angle_beta   90.00
_cell.angle_gamma   90.00
#
_symmetry.space_group_name_H-M   'P 1'
#
loop_
_entity.id
_entity.type
_entity.pdbx_description
1 polymer ?
#
loop_
_entity_poly.entity_id
_entity_poly.type
_entity_poly.pdbx_seq_one_letter_code
_entity_poly.pdbx_strand_id
1 'polypeptide(L)'
;MYPQISINLKKLRKNLDAVAKTTKEDGKCSMMVVTKAVCADEEVVKMIADTPAVDFLADSRISNIASYADVAHKNGKKTVLLRIPMQSEIAEVAKYVDLCMISEIETIKLLNAEASKLGKKQDILLMIDMGDLREGIFFQNKDLIFEAVEQIL
;
A
#
# COMPACT_ATOMS: atom_id res chain seq x y z
N MET A 1 -31.31 -18.98 2.93
CA MET A 1 -29.87 -19.10 3.23
C MET A 1 -29.17 -18.06 2.39
N TYR A 2 -28.42 -17.13 2.96
CA TYR A 2 -27.66 -16.12 2.20
C TYR A 2 -26.33 -16.71 1.72
N PRO A 3 -25.75 -16.20 0.62
CA PRO A 3 -24.38 -16.54 0.24
C PRO A 3 -23.42 -16.30 1.40
N GLN A 4 -22.50 -17.22 1.66
CA GLN A 4 -21.57 -17.17 2.78
C GLN A 4 -20.15 -17.44 2.29
N ILE A 5 -19.19 -16.65 2.77
CA ILE A 5 -17.77 -16.88 2.56
C ILE A 5 -17.17 -17.36 3.87
N SER A 6 -16.41 -18.44 3.83
CA SER A 6 -15.68 -18.97 4.98
C SER A 6 -14.18 -18.90 4.72
N ILE A 7 -13.43 -18.26 5.62
CA ILE A 7 -11.98 -18.12 5.54
C ILE A 7 -11.32 -19.00 6.60
N ASN A 8 -10.44 -19.89 6.17
CA ASN A 8 -9.67 -20.73 7.09
C ASN A 8 -8.32 -20.06 7.38
N LEU A 9 -8.21 -19.37 8.52
CA LEU A 9 -7.01 -18.64 8.92
C LEU A 9 -5.75 -19.50 8.99
N LYS A 10 -5.86 -20.76 9.44
CA LYS A 10 -4.71 -21.68 9.50
C LYS A 10 -4.15 -22.01 8.11
N LYS A 11 -5.04 -22.24 7.14
CA LYS A 11 -4.63 -22.47 5.74
C LYS A 11 -4.06 -21.20 5.13
N LEU A 12 -4.67 -20.04 5.39
CA LEU A 12 -4.19 -18.77 4.91
C LEU A 12 -2.78 -18.46 5.46
N ARG A 13 -2.55 -18.67 6.75
CA ARG A 13 -1.23 -18.53 7.36
C ARG A 13 -0.21 -19.45 6.69
N LYS A 14 -0.53 -20.73 6.49
CA LYS A 14 0.36 -21.67 5.80
C LYS A 14 0.70 -21.22 4.37
N ASN A 15 -0.27 -20.61 3.67
CA ASN A 15 -0.01 -20.04 2.34
C ASN A 15 0.94 -18.85 2.41
N LEU A 16 0.78 -17.95 3.39
CA LEU A 16 1.71 -16.83 3.62
C LEU A 16 3.13 -17.33 3.89
N ASP A 17 3.29 -18.34 4.74
CA ASP A 17 4.60 -18.91 5.04
C ASP A 17 5.25 -19.54 3.78
N ALA A 18 4.46 -20.22 2.94
CA ALA A 18 4.95 -20.77 1.68
C ALA A 18 5.38 -19.69 0.68
N VAL A 19 4.60 -18.62 0.54
CA VAL A 19 4.96 -17.48 -0.32
C VAL A 19 6.20 -16.78 0.23
N ALA A 20 6.28 -16.58 1.56
CA ALA A 20 7.41 -15.96 2.21
C ALA A 20 8.73 -16.69 1.94
N LYS A 21 8.71 -18.02 1.93
CA LYS A 21 9.89 -18.81 1.60
C LYS A 21 10.42 -18.45 0.22
N THR A 22 9.55 -18.42 -0.79
CA THR A 22 9.97 -18.09 -2.17
C THR A 22 10.38 -16.62 -2.31
N THR A 23 9.66 -15.68 -1.70
CA THR A 23 9.91 -14.25 -1.90
C THR A 23 11.07 -13.74 -1.05
N LYS A 24 11.14 -14.10 0.22
CA LYS A 24 12.15 -13.55 1.16
C LYS A 24 13.41 -14.42 1.24
N GLU A 25 13.27 -15.73 1.39
CA GLU A 25 14.42 -16.60 1.57
C GLU A 25 15.18 -16.80 0.25
N ASP A 26 14.46 -17.15 -0.81
CA ASP A 26 15.04 -17.40 -2.12
C ASP A 26 15.20 -16.11 -2.94
N GLY A 27 14.15 -15.28 -3.00
CA GLY A 27 14.08 -14.09 -3.85
C GLY A 27 14.68 -12.81 -3.23
N LYS A 28 14.97 -12.78 -1.92
CA LYS A 28 15.47 -11.60 -1.19
C LYS A 28 14.58 -10.35 -1.36
N CYS A 29 13.27 -10.54 -1.54
CA CYS A 29 12.30 -9.48 -1.76
C CYS A 29 11.52 -9.16 -0.47
N SER A 30 11.03 -7.93 -0.35
CA SER A 30 10.01 -7.60 0.66
C SER A 30 8.65 -8.18 0.28
N MET A 31 7.83 -8.48 1.28
CA MET A 31 6.51 -9.08 1.09
C MET A 31 5.41 -8.10 1.44
N MET A 32 4.60 -7.74 0.43
CA MET A 32 3.42 -6.90 0.58
C MET A 32 2.15 -7.76 0.43
N VAL A 33 1.27 -7.71 1.44
CA VAL A 33 0.01 -8.46 1.44
C VAL A 33 -1.17 -7.53 1.23
N VAL A 34 -2.01 -7.86 0.25
CA VAL A 34 -3.15 -7.03 -0.16
C VAL A 34 -4.43 -7.51 0.50
N THR A 35 -5.11 -6.64 1.26
CA THR A 35 -6.29 -6.95 2.08
C THR A 35 -7.63 -6.72 1.40
N LYS A 36 -7.66 -6.08 0.22
CA LYS A 36 -8.89 -5.68 -0.47
C LYS A 36 -9.83 -6.84 -0.82
N ALA A 37 -9.30 -8.04 -1.07
CA ALA A 37 -10.09 -9.21 -1.44
C ALA A 37 -11.01 -9.70 -0.29
N VAL A 38 -10.65 -9.40 0.96
CA VAL A 38 -11.39 -9.74 2.17
C VAL A 38 -11.95 -8.51 2.87
N CYS A 39 -12.00 -7.35 2.17
CA CYS A 39 -12.49 -6.08 2.69
C CYS A 39 -11.89 -5.71 4.06
N ALA A 40 -10.59 -5.98 4.24
CA ALA A 40 -9.86 -5.73 5.48
C ALA A 40 -10.50 -6.39 6.72
N ASP A 41 -11.03 -7.61 6.57
CA ASP A 41 -11.57 -8.39 7.69
C ASP A 41 -10.58 -8.40 8.86
N GLU A 42 -11.08 -8.06 10.06
CA GLU A 42 -10.25 -7.79 11.23
C GLU A 42 -9.38 -9.00 11.64
N GLU A 43 -9.94 -10.19 11.63
CA GLU A 43 -9.20 -11.40 12.03
C GLU A 43 -8.15 -11.81 10.99
N VAL A 44 -8.46 -11.59 9.71
CA VAL A 44 -7.50 -11.80 8.62
C VAL A 44 -6.36 -10.80 8.72
N VAL A 45 -6.67 -9.51 8.92
CA VAL A 45 -5.66 -8.44 9.07
C VAL A 45 -4.76 -8.70 10.26
N LYS A 46 -5.30 -9.04 11.43
CA LYS A 46 -4.50 -9.39 12.62
C LYS A 46 -3.54 -10.54 12.32
N MET A 47 -4.02 -11.60 11.71
CA MET A 47 -3.20 -12.76 11.36
C MET A 47 -2.08 -12.38 10.37
N ILE A 48 -2.35 -11.52 9.38
CA ILE A 48 -1.35 -11.02 8.44
C ILE A 48 -0.32 -10.14 9.16
N ALA A 49 -0.77 -9.19 9.99
CA ALA A 49 0.10 -8.30 10.74
C ALA A 49 1.04 -9.04 11.70
N ASP A 50 0.53 -10.11 12.36
CA ASP A 50 1.32 -10.96 13.25
C ASP A 50 2.30 -11.89 12.51
N THR A 51 2.30 -11.89 11.17
CA THR A 51 3.21 -12.71 10.37
C THR A 51 4.56 -12.01 10.21
N PRO A 52 5.68 -12.52 10.78
CA PRO A 52 6.96 -11.83 10.73
C PRO A 52 7.49 -11.59 9.32
N ALA A 53 7.17 -12.47 8.38
CA ALA A 53 7.62 -12.37 7.00
C ALA A 53 6.93 -11.24 6.20
N VAL A 54 5.80 -10.73 6.65
CA VAL A 54 5.09 -9.61 6.00
C VAL A 54 5.78 -8.31 6.36
N ASP A 55 6.05 -7.46 5.38
CA ASP A 55 6.64 -6.13 5.57
C ASP A 55 5.59 -5.03 5.43
N PHE A 56 4.63 -5.22 4.52
CA PHE A 56 3.62 -4.23 4.18
C PHE A 56 2.21 -4.83 4.15
N LEU A 57 1.23 -4.06 4.67
CA LEU A 57 -0.19 -4.30 4.44
C LEU A 57 -0.71 -3.26 3.46
N ALA A 58 -1.39 -3.70 2.41
CA ALA A 58 -1.80 -2.83 1.33
C ALA A 58 -3.28 -2.97 0.98
N ASP A 59 -3.92 -1.87 0.62
CA ASP A 59 -5.30 -1.86 0.12
C ASP A 59 -5.48 -0.76 -0.93
N SER A 60 -6.54 -0.84 -1.71
CA SER A 60 -6.96 0.21 -2.64
C SER A 60 -7.98 1.18 -2.05
N ARG A 61 -8.47 0.94 -0.84
CA ARG A 61 -9.45 1.78 -0.13
C ARG A 61 -8.83 2.37 1.12
N ILE A 62 -8.81 3.69 1.20
CA ILE A 62 -8.28 4.37 2.38
C ILE A 62 -9.06 4.02 3.66
N SER A 63 -10.38 3.85 3.58
CA SER A 63 -11.20 3.41 4.71
C SER A 63 -10.78 2.06 5.28
N ASN A 64 -10.37 1.11 4.42
CA ASN A 64 -9.82 -0.17 4.86
C ASN A 64 -8.48 0.02 5.58
N ILE A 65 -7.57 0.81 4.99
CA ILE A 65 -6.26 1.10 5.60
C ILE A 65 -6.45 1.78 6.96
N ALA A 66 -7.31 2.78 7.03
CA ALA A 66 -7.59 3.49 8.29
C ALA A 66 -8.10 2.56 9.39
N SER A 67 -8.87 1.52 9.04
CA SER A 67 -9.39 0.56 10.03
C SER A 67 -8.31 -0.31 10.66
N TYR A 68 -7.16 -0.51 9.99
CA TYR A 68 -6.11 -1.40 10.48
C TYR A 68 -4.72 -0.75 10.64
N ALA A 69 -4.56 0.52 10.33
CA ALA A 69 -3.26 1.19 10.39
C ALA A 69 -2.57 1.01 11.76
N ASP A 70 -3.31 1.21 12.86
CA ASP A 70 -2.77 1.02 14.21
C ASP A 70 -2.31 -0.42 14.47
N VAL A 71 -3.05 -1.41 13.97
CA VAL A 71 -2.67 -2.83 14.10
C VAL A 71 -1.40 -3.12 13.29
N ALA A 72 -1.31 -2.60 12.08
CA ALA A 72 -0.13 -2.73 11.24
C ALA A 72 1.10 -2.11 11.92
N HIS A 73 1.01 -0.86 12.37
CA HIS A 73 2.09 -0.13 13.00
C HIS A 73 2.56 -0.76 14.32
N LYS A 74 1.64 -1.22 15.18
CA LYS A 74 1.99 -1.96 16.41
C LYS A 74 2.81 -3.22 16.15
N ASN A 75 2.62 -3.85 15.00
CA ASN A 75 3.37 -5.03 14.55
C ASN A 75 4.58 -4.68 13.69
N GLY A 76 4.97 -3.39 13.62
CA GLY A 76 6.12 -2.93 12.84
C GLY A 76 5.95 -3.04 11.31
N LYS A 77 4.70 -3.08 10.84
CA LYS A 77 4.38 -3.15 9.41
C LYS A 77 4.04 -1.76 8.87
N LYS A 78 4.39 -1.51 7.61
CA LYS A 78 3.99 -0.28 6.90
C LYS A 78 2.68 -0.51 6.14
N THR A 79 1.90 0.56 6.02
CA THR A 79 0.65 0.58 5.25
C THR A 79 0.88 1.15 3.86
N VAL A 80 0.18 0.60 2.85
CA VAL A 80 0.37 1.00 1.45
C VAL A 80 -0.96 1.24 0.76
N LEU A 81 -1.11 2.38 0.10
CA LEU A 81 -2.22 2.65 -0.81
C LEU A 81 -1.83 2.27 -2.24
N LEU A 82 -2.56 1.30 -2.83
CA LEU A 82 -2.27 0.68 -4.14
C LEU A 82 -2.90 1.41 -5.32
N ARG A 83 -3.06 2.70 -5.25
CA ARG A 83 -3.57 3.55 -6.32
C ARG A 83 -3.22 5.01 -6.06
N ILE A 84 -3.39 5.84 -7.08
CA ILE A 84 -3.37 7.29 -6.91
C ILE A 84 -4.51 7.69 -5.96
N PRO A 85 -4.25 8.46 -4.90
CA PRO A 85 -5.30 8.95 -4.00
C PRO A 85 -6.22 9.94 -4.71
N MET A 86 -7.49 9.92 -4.38
CA MET A 86 -8.41 11.00 -4.77
C MET A 86 -8.09 12.26 -3.95
N GLN A 87 -8.29 13.43 -4.52
CA GLN A 87 -8.02 14.70 -3.83
C GLN A 87 -8.78 14.84 -2.51
N SER A 88 -10.01 14.31 -2.45
CA SER A 88 -10.83 14.30 -1.23
C SER A 88 -10.30 13.39 -0.11
N GLU A 89 -9.38 12.48 -0.42
CA GLU A 89 -8.82 11.50 0.53
C GLU A 89 -7.42 11.89 1.03
N ILE A 90 -6.81 12.91 0.47
CA ILE A 90 -5.40 13.26 0.71
C ILE A 90 -5.07 13.41 2.20
N ALA A 91 -5.94 14.04 2.97
CA ALA A 91 -5.72 14.22 4.41
C ALA A 91 -5.72 12.88 5.17
N GLU A 92 -6.61 11.95 4.81
CA GLU A 92 -6.63 10.61 5.41
C GLU A 92 -5.44 9.78 4.95
N VAL A 93 -5.04 9.90 3.68
CA VAL A 93 -3.85 9.24 3.15
C VAL A 93 -2.62 9.72 3.89
N ALA A 94 -2.42 11.03 4.03
CA ALA A 94 -1.32 11.59 4.82
C ALA A 94 -1.30 11.06 6.27
N LYS A 95 -2.45 10.78 6.86
CA LYS A 95 -2.57 10.31 8.24
C LYS A 95 -2.27 8.83 8.41
N TYR A 96 -2.81 7.97 7.55
CA TYR A 96 -2.87 6.52 7.78
C TYR A 96 -1.96 5.70 6.85
N VAL A 97 -1.41 6.30 5.80
CA VAL A 97 -0.60 5.60 4.80
C VAL A 97 0.86 5.95 4.97
N ASP A 98 1.73 4.94 4.92
CA ASP A 98 3.18 5.14 4.97
C ASP A 98 3.77 5.26 3.57
N LEU A 99 3.25 4.50 2.61
CA LEU A 99 3.74 4.43 1.24
C LEU A 99 2.58 4.54 0.25
N CYS A 100 2.64 5.48 -0.68
CA CYS A 100 1.59 5.72 -1.66
C CYS A 100 2.09 5.56 -3.08
N MET A 101 1.32 4.88 -3.93
CA MET A 101 1.58 4.79 -5.37
C MET A 101 1.00 6.02 -6.06
N ILE A 102 1.83 6.82 -6.73
CA ILE A 102 1.44 8.07 -7.40
C ILE A 102 2.16 8.22 -8.73
N SER A 103 1.49 8.89 -9.70
CA SER A 103 2.07 9.31 -10.97
C SER A 103 1.69 10.75 -11.36
N GLU A 104 0.90 11.42 -10.53
CA GLU A 104 0.40 12.78 -10.80
C GLU A 104 1.08 13.81 -9.92
N ILE A 105 1.74 14.79 -10.54
CA ILE A 105 2.50 15.84 -9.85
C ILE A 105 1.63 16.64 -8.89
N GLU A 106 0.41 17.01 -9.31
CA GLU A 106 -0.49 17.77 -8.44
C GLU A 106 -0.90 16.96 -7.19
N THR A 107 -1.11 15.67 -7.32
CA THR A 107 -1.40 14.77 -6.19
C THR A 107 -0.20 14.66 -5.25
N ILE A 108 1.03 14.63 -5.79
CA ILE A 108 2.28 14.66 -5.00
C ILE A 108 2.35 15.94 -4.17
N LYS A 109 2.12 17.10 -4.77
CA LYS A 109 2.13 18.41 -4.09
C LYS A 109 1.09 18.49 -2.97
N LEU A 110 -0.15 18.03 -3.26
CA LEU A 110 -1.23 18.03 -2.26
C LEU A 110 -0.88 17.11 -1.09
N LEU A 111 -0.36 15.93 -1.37
CA LEU A 111 0.01 14.97 -0.32
C LEU A 111 1.18 15.49 0.53
N ASN A 112 2.18 16.12 -0.10
CA ASN A 112 3.29 16.75 0.61
C ASN A 112 2.79 17.87 1.55
N ALA A 113 1.85 18.70 1.10
CA ALA A 113 1.27 19.75 1.92
C ALA A 113 0.54 19.19 3.17
N GLU A 114 -0.22 18.11 3.04
CA GLU A 114 -0.90 17.47 4.16
C GLU A 114 0.08 16.72 5.09
N ALA A 115 1.07 16.01 4.53
CA ALA A 115 2.10 15.36 5.33
C ALA A 115 2.92 16.36 6.16
N SER A 116 3.23 17.52 5.57
CA SER A 116 3.94 18.62 6.25
C SER A 116 3.15 19.18 7.43
N LYS A 117 1.81 19.32 7.34
CA LYS A 117 0.95 19.72 8.48
C LYS A 117 1.05 18.72 9.64
N LEU A 118 1.28 17.46 9.34
CA LEU A 118 1.44 16.39 10.33
C LEU A 118 2.89 16.23 10.83
N GLY A 119 3.82 17.03 10.31
CA GLY A 119 5.25 16.95 10.65
C GLY A 119 5.91 15.64 10.20
N LYS A 120 5.38 14.97 9.18
CA LYS A 120 5.91 13.69 8.68
C LYS A 120 6.38 13.80 7.23
N LYS A 121 7.27 12.90 6.84
CA LYS A 121 7.59 12.64 5.43
C LYS A 121 6.71 11.50 4.92
N GLN A 122 6.28 11.60 3.67
CA GLN A 122 5.46 10.60 3.02
C GLN A 122 6.30 9.85 1.98
N ASP A 123 6.42 8.53 2.14
CA ASP A 123 7.08 7.69 1.13
C ASP A 123 6.20 7.56 -0.12
N ILE A 124 6.82 7.65 -1.30
CA ILE A 124 6.13 7.54 -2.59
C ILE A 124 6.79 6.48 -3.46
N LEU A 125 5.97 5.65 -4.09
CA LEU A 125 6.34 4.83 -5.25
C LEU A 125 5.85 5.55 -6.51
N LEU A 126 6.76 6.17 -7.25
CA LEU A 126 6.45 6.77 -8.54
C LEU A 126 6.15 5.65 -9.54
N MET A 127 4.95 5.69 -10.11
CA MET A 127 4.49 4.67 -11.05
C MET A 127 4.91 5.03 -12.46
N ILE A 128 5.60 4.10 -13.14
CA ILE A 128 6.01 4.24 -14.54
C ILE A 128 5.22 3.23 -15.37
N ASP A 129 4.49 3.72 -16.37
CA ASP A 129 3.79 2.88 -17.34
C ASP A 129 4.77 2.36 -18.39
N MET A 130 4.98 1.05 -18.38
CA MET A 130 5.85 0.35 -19.33
C MET A 130 5.11 -0.13 -20.58
N GLY A 131 3.84 0.27 -20.76
CA GLY A 131 3.04 -0.04 -21.94
C GLY A 131 1.78 -0.85 -21.67
N ASP A 132 1.39 -1.07 -20.43
CA ASP A 132 0.10 -1.68 -20.08
C ASP A 132 -1.06 -0.67 -20.12
N LEU A 133 -0.76 0.63 -20.22
CA LEU A 133 -1.70 1.75 -20.39
C LEU A 133 -2.78 1.81 -19.29
N ARG A 134 -2.42 1.39 -18.11
CA ARG A 134 -3.34 1.34 -16.98
C ARG A 134 -3.18 2.56 -16.05
N GLU A 135 -1.99 2.75 -15.54
CA GLU A 135 -1.64 3.86 -14.65
C GLU A 135 -0.13 4.04 -14.62
N GLY A 136 0.33 5.25 -14.32
CA GLY A 136 1.75 5.60 -14.34
C GLY A 136 2.10 6.63 -15.39
N ILE A 137 3.29 7.22 -15.28
CA ILE A 137 3.84 8.09 -16.31
C ILE A 137 4.43 7.19 -17.40
N PHE A 138 4.01 7.39 -18.65
CA PHE A 138 4.52 6.60 -19.78
C PHE A 138 6.04 6.71 -19.88
N PHE A 139 6.74 5.60 -19.95
CA PHE A 139 8.21 5.50 -19.82
C PHE A 139 9.00 6.37 -20.81
N GLN A 140 8.41 6.72 -21.96
CA GLN A 140 9.06 7.60 -22.94
C GLN A 140 8.95 9.09 -22.59
N ASN A 141 8.03 9.47 -21.68
CA ASN A 141 7.87 10.85 -21.24
C ASN A 141 8.86 11.17 -20.10
N LYS A 142 10.14 11.22 -20.46
CA LYS A 142 11.25 11.38 -19.51
C LYS A 142 11.18 12.70 -18.75
N ASP A 143 10.78 13.79 -19.42
CA ASP A 143 10.72 15.11 -18.80
C ASP A 143 9.71 15.12 -17.66
N LEU A 144 8.53 14.53 -17.85
CA LEU A 144 7.52 14.42 -16.80
C LEU A 144 7.96 13.50 -15.66
N ILE A 145 8.70 12.42 -15.98
CA ILE A 145 9.27 11.52 -14.95
C ILE A 145 10.26 12.30 -14.08
N PHE A 146 11.16 13.06 -14.67
CA PHE A 146 12.14 13.88 -13.93
C PHE A 146 11.45 14.97 -13.11
N GLU A 147 10.46 15.66 -13.68
CA GLU A 147 9.68 16.66 -12.94
C GLU A 147 8.98 16.04 -11.71
N ALA A 148 8.38 14.84 -11.87
CA ALA A 148 7.76 14.13 -10.75
C ALA A 148 8.78 13.75 -9.67
N VAL A 149 9.97 13.30 -10.07
CA VAL A 149 11.07 12.97 -9.13
C VAL A 149 11.51 14.20 -8.36
N GLU A 150 11.67 15.36 -9.02
CA GLU A 150 12.04 16.63 -8.37
C GLU A 150 11.00 17.09 -7.35
N GLN A 151 9.71 16.79 -7.58
CA GLN A 151 8.65 17.12 -6.62
C GLN A 151 8.59 16.16 -5.41
N ILE A 152 9.16 14.97 -5.53
CA ILE A 152 9.20 13.96 -4.46
C ILE A 152 10.40 14.21 -3.53
N LEU A 153 11.53 14.67 -4.06
CA LEU A 153 12.78 14.88 -3.31
C LEU A 153 12.77 16.19 -2.53
#